data_65f73577b83ac98995423e126c112daa
#
_entry.id   65f73577b83ac98995423e126c112daa
#
_cell.length_a   1.000
_cell.length_b   1.000
_cell.length_c   1.000
_cell.angle_alpha   90.00
_cell.angle_beta   90.00
_cell.angle_gamma   90.00
#
_symmetry.space_group_name_H-M   'P 1'
#
loop_
_entity.id
_entity.type
_entity.pdbx_description
1 polymer ?
#
loop_
_entity_poly.entity_id
_entity_poly.type
_entity_poly.pdbx_seq_one_letter_code
_entity_poly.pdbx_strand_id
1 'polypeptide(L)'
;MNRLTTLSGQFSHLNDNPSRVAPGNSDDVVICAALRTAITKAKRGGFKDTYPEDLLANLLVALLKKTKIDPSRIQDVCIGNVLQPGAGALGSRIGMLMGGLPVSVPVNVVNRQCSSGLQAVANIVAAIKSGFIDVGIGGGVESMSQFDMMRTLNPEKLSEKVFEDEQGRNCLIPMGLTSENVAEKYGISREAQDQLAKESHDKCVKAQEQGLFKEEIVPLNVKVKDADGVEKEIIVDRDDGARKATTVANLAKLKPAFQANGTTTAGNSSQVSDGAALVLLARRSAAEKLRLPILARFVAFTVVGVPPDIMGIGPAVAIPAVLEQANLSMDDIDIFELNEAFASQAVYCVKKLNIPKEKLNPKGKPLTSCTPDSFLMLGRGGIKCCNEDVVLFYINKREAINHFQSD
;
A
#
# COMPACT_ATOMS: atom_id res chain seq x y z
N MET A 1 -0.17 -12.12 -29.96
CA MET A 1 1.23 -11.61 -30.04
C MET A 1 1.37 -10.17 -30.57
N ASN A 2 0.32 -9.40 -30.84
CA ASN A 2 0.45 -8.12 -31.57
C ASN A 2 0.02 -6.84 -30.83
N ARG A 3 -0.12 -6.85 -29.49
CA ARG A 3 -0.39 -5.61 -28.72
C ARG A 3 0.82 -5.05 -27.97
N LEU A 4 1.85 -5.85 -27.72
CA LEU A 4 3.09 -5.38 -27.06
C LEU A 4 4.02 -4.63 -28.05
N THR A 5 3.97 -4.96 -29.33
CA THR A 5 4.78 -4.31 -30.37
C THR A 5 4.27 -2.92 -30.78
N THR A 6 2.99 -2.60 -30.51
CA THR A 6 2.42 -1.29 -30.87
C THR A 6 2.73 -0.21 -29.84
N LEU A 7 3.00 -0.59 -28.58
CA LEU A 7 3.37 0.37 -27.52
C LEU A 7 4.86 0.75 -27.56
N SER A 8 5.75 -0.14 -28.00
CA SER A 8 7.18 0.15 -28.11
C SER A 8 7.53 1.18 -29.19
N GLY A 9 6.67 1.34 -30.22
CA GLY A 9 6.90 2.30 -31.33
C GLY A 9 6.60 3.76 -30.99
N GLN A 10 5.90 4.05 -29.90
CA GLN A 10 5.54 5.43 -29.54
C GLN A 10 6.54 6.13 -28.60
N PHE A 11 7.55 5.40 -28.09
CA PHE A 11 8.51 5.92 -27.12
C PHE A 11 9.96 6.02 -27.64
N SER A 12 10.19 5.89 -28.94
CA SER A 12 11.53 5.83 -29.54
C SER A 12 12.29 7.16 -29.65
N HIS A 13 11.85 8.24 -29.03
CA HIS A 13 12.49 9.57 -29.13
C HIS A 13 13.13 10.10 -27.84
N LEU A 14 13.43 9.24 -26.86
CA LEU A 14 14.13 9.66 -25.64
C LEU A 14 15.43 8.87 -25.46
N ASN A 15 16.40 9.10 -26.34
CA ASN A 15 17.76 8.70 -26.11
C ASN A 15 18.56 9.93 -25.69
N ASP A 16 18.90 10.02 -24.39
CA ASP A 16 20.20 10.54 -23.94
C ASP A 16 20.35 10.32 -22.42
N ASN A 17 21.30 9.45 -22.09
CA ASN A 17 21.95 9.22 -20.80
C ASN A 17 21.11 8.65 -19.63
N PRO A 18 21.15 7.33 -19.35
CA PRO A 18 20.19 6.61 -18.49
C PRO A 18 20.44 6.69 -16.98
N SER A 19 21.28 7.56 -16.46
CA SER A 19 21.68 7.51 -15.04
C SER A 19 21.20 8.66 -14.15
N ARG A 20 20.31 9.57 -14.62
CA ARG A 20 19.81 10.67 -13.78
C ARG A 20 18.32 10.93 -14.02
N VAL A 21 17.52 10.74 -12.97
CA VAL A 21 16.17 11.35 -12.93
C VAL A 21 16.34 12.85 -13.17
N ALA A 22 15.64 13.39 -14.17
CA ALA A 22 15.76 14.81 -14.53
C ALA A 22 15.56 15.73 -13.32
N PRO A 23 16.21 16.89 -13.27
CA PRO A 23 15.96 17.92 -12.24
C PRO A 23 14.46 18.19 -12.11
N GLY A 24 14.01 18.53 -10.90
CA GLY A 24 12.61 18.88 -10.67
C GLY A 24 12.18 20.11 -11.45
N ASN A 25 10.95 20.09 -11.98
CA ASN A 25 10.35 21.23 -12.65
C ASN A 25 9.06 21.67 -11.93
N SER A 26 8.54 22.86 -12.30
CA SER A 26 7.35 23.46 -11.68
C SER A 26 6.09 22.62 -11.78
N ASP A 27 6.01 21.73 -12.77
CA ASP A 27 4.85 20.87 -13.05
C ASP A 27 4.95 19.46 -12.45
N ASP A 28 6.06 19.14 -11.78
CA ASP A 28 6.19 17.89 -11.06
C ASP A 28 5.07 17.73 -10.02
N VAL A 29 4.60 16.52 -9.85
CA VAL A 29 3.74 16.20 -8.71
C VAL A 29 4.61 15.80 -7.53
N VAL A 30 4.41 16.49 -6.42
CA VAL A 30 5.19 16.30 -5.20
C VAL A 30 4.31 15.82 -4.04
N ILE A 31 4.92 15.06 -3.15
CA ILE A 31 4.31 14.60 -1.89
C ILE A 31 4.67 15.62 -0.82
N CYS A 32 3.65 16.24 -0.23
CA CYS A 32 3.81 17.28 0.79
C CYS A 32 3.63 16.75 2.21
N ALA A 33 2.79 15.73 2.38
CA ALA A 33 2.65 15.02 3.64
C ALA A 33 2.23 13.58 3.38
N ALA A 34 2.60 12.71 4.30
CA ALA A 34 2.22 11.33 4.29
C ALA A 34 2.08 10.84 5.73
N LEU A 35 0.86 10.47 6.13
CA LEU A 35 0.52 10.03 7.48
C LEU A 35 -0.33 8.78 7.44
N ARG A 36 -0.24 7.99 8.49
CA ARG A 36 -1.07 6.80 8.70
C ARG A 36 -1.46 6.64 10.16
N THR A 37 -2.48 5.89 10.41
CA THR A 37 -2.75 5.33 11.72
C THR A 37 -1.74 4.21 12.03
N ALA A 38 -1.72 3.71 13.25
CA ALA A 38 -1.17 2.38 13.50
C ALA A 38 -1.94 1.34 12.67
N ILE A 39 -1.31 0.21 12.37
CA ILE A 39 -1.93 -0.97 11.77
C ILE A 39 -2.21 -1.95 12.89
N THR A 40 -3.47 -2.27 13.10
CA THR A 40 -3.88 -3.13 14.21
C THR A 40 -4.61 -4.38 13.72
N LYS A 41 -4.46 -5.46 14.45
CA LYS A 41 -5.06 -6.75 14.11
C LYS A 41 -6.58 -6.68 14.13
N ALA A 42 -7.21 -7.05 13.02
CA ALA A 42 -8.65 -7.08 12.93
C ALA A 42 -9.29 -7.95 14.04
N LYS A 43 -10.43 -7.50 14.55
CA LYS A 43 -11.24 -8.14 15.60
C LYS A 43 -10.56 -8.27 16.98
N ARG A 44 -9.30 -7.87 17.13
CA ARG A 44 -8.53 -8.04 18.38
C ARG A 44 -7.63 -6.86 18.73
N GLY A 45 -7.21 -6.05 17.74
CA GLY A 45 -6.33 -4.92 17.93
C GLY A 45 -7.06 -3.66 18.43
N GLY A 46 -6.30 -2.58 18.56
CA GLY A 46 -6.81 -1.33 19.12
C GLY A 46 -7.90 -0.66 18.32
N PHE A 47 -8.05 -0.96 17.01
CA PHE A 47 -9.09 -0.39 16.16
C PHE A 47 -10.29 -1.32 15.92
N LYS A 48 -10.39 -2.45 16.63
CA LYS A 48 -11.45 -3.45 16.41
C LYS A 48 -12.88 -2.90 16.52
N ASP A 49 -13.09 -1.85 17.29
CA ASP A 49 -14.38 -1.19 17.51
C ASP A 49 -14.44 0.21 16.86
N THR A 50 -13.43 0.61 16.08
CA THR A 50 -13.35 1.92 15.41
C THR A 50 -13.84 1.81 13.97
N TYR A 51 -14.71 2.73 13.55
CA TYR A 51 -15.25 2.76 12.19
C TYR A 51 -14.26 3.41 11.21
N PRO A 52 -14.30 3.03 9.91
CA PRO A 52 -13.41 3.60 8.89
C PRO A 52 -13.48 5.12 8.77
N GLU A 53 -14.67 5.70 8.86
CA GLU A 53 -14.86 7.14 8.82
C GLU A 53 -14.18 7.88 9.97
N ASP A 54 -14.13 7.28 11.16
CA ASP A 54 -13.42 7.83 12.32
C ASP A 54 -11.91 7.79 12.11
N LEU A 55 -11.38 6.68 11.56
CA LEU A 55 -9.96 6.57 11.21
C LEU A 55 -9.56 7.66 10.20
N LEU A 56 -10.37 7.84 9.14
CA LEU A 56 -10.13 8.86 8.11
C LEU A 56 -10.22 10.27 8.69
N ALA A 57 -11.25 10.58 9.48
CA ALA A 57 -11.47 11.90 10.06
C ALA A 57 -10.30 12.32 10.96
N ASN A 58 -9.90 11.45 11.89
CA ASN A 58 -8.79 11.73 12.80
C ASN A 58 -7.47 11.90 12.05
N LEU A 59 -7.23 11.08 11.03
CA LEU A 59 -6.02 11.17 10.24
C LEU A 59 -5.99 12.45 9.39
N LEU A 60 -7.12 12.88 8.84
CA LEU A 60 -7.23 14.14 8.12
C LEU A 60 -6.97 15.35 9.04
N VAL A 61 -7.56 15.37 10.24
CA VAL A 61 -7.27 16.41 11.25
C VAL A 61 -5.77 16.52 11.51
N ALA A 62 -5.10 15.37 11.69
CA ALA A 62 -3.66 15.35 11.90
C ALA A 62 -2.86 15.86 10.68
N LEU A 63 -3.29 15.50 9.47
CA LEU A 63 -2.66 15.95 8.22
C LEU A 63 -2.81 17.47 8.06
N LEU A 64 -4.01 18.02 8.26
CA LEU A 64 -4.25 19.45 8.20
C LEU A 64 -3.44 20.22 9.27
N LYS A 65 -3.38 19.69 10.49
CA LYS A 65 -2.57 20.27 11.57
C LYS A 65 -1.07 20.26 11.24
N LYS A 66 -0.56 19.15 10.67
CA LYS A 66 0.87 19.00 10.31
C LYS A 66 1.27 19.92 9.17
N THR A 67 0.45 20.04 8.16
CA THR A 67 0.75 20.84 6.96
C THR A 67 0.36 22.30 7.07
N LYS A 68 -0.56 22.63 7.98
CA LYS A 68 -1.17 23.96 8.14
C LYS A 68 -1.81 24.48 6.84
N ILE A 69 -2.14 23.60 5.91
CA ILE A 69 -2.85 23.95 4.69
C ILE A 69 -4.28 24.39 5.03
N ASP A 70 -4.75 25.45 4.38
CA ASP A 70 -6.17 25.78 4.38
C ASP A 70 -6.96 24.66 3.70
N PRO A 71 -7.92 24.01 4.39
CA PRO A 71 -8.70 22.91 3.83
C PRO A 71 -9.39 23.23 2.51
N SER A 72 -9.73 24.50 2.27
CA SER A 72 -10.35 24.98 1.02
C SER A 72 -9.40 24.96 -0.18
N ARG A 73 -8.10 24.80 0.04
CA ARG A 73 -7.09 24.65 -1.02
C ARG A 73 -6.99 23.22 -1.56
N ILE A 74 -7.58 22.25 -0.87
CA ILE A 74 -7.69 20.87 -1.34
C ILE A 74 -8.82 20.82 -2.35
N GLN A 75 -8.54 20.33 -3.56
CA GLN A 75 -9.47 20.40 -4.68
C GLN A 75 -10.15 19.08 -5.00
N ASP A 76 -9.55 17.96 -4.58
CA ASP A 76 -10.16 16.63 -4.71
C ASP A 76 -9.54 15.64 -3.71
N VAL A 77 -10.31 14.60 -3.37
CA VAL A 77 -9.89 13.49 -2.52
C VAL A 77 -10.25 12.17 -3.19
N CYS A 78 -9.31 11.25 -3.23
CA CYS A 78 -9.55 9.87 -3.67
C CYS A 78 -9.17 8.89 -2.55
N ILE A 79 -10.10 8.01 -2.17
CA ILE A 79 -9.89 7.03 -1.09
C ILE A 79 -10.04 5.61 -1.65
N GLY A 80 -9.03 4.78 -1.40
CA GLY A 80 -9.05 3.36 -1.71
C GLY A 80 -9.71 2.56 -0.58
N ASN A 81 -10.59 1.64 -0.94
CA ASN A 81 -11.20 0.69 -0.02
C ASN A 81 -11.64 -0.57 -0.76
N VAL A 82 -11.56 -1.73 -0.11
CA VAL A 82 -11.93 -3.02 -0.72
C VAL A 82 -13.26 -3.53 -0.21
N LEU A 83 -13.45 -3.57 1.11
CA LEU A 83 -14.49 -4.38 1.74
C LEU A 83 -15.80 -3.64 1.97
N GLN A 84 -15.77 -2.32 2.04
CA GLN A 84 -17.00 -1.55 2.22
C GLN A 84 -17.87 -1.56 0.94
N PRO A 85 -19.20 -1.61 1.07
CA PRO A 85 -20.10 -1.47 -0.07
C PRO A 85 -19.79 -0.21 -0.88
N GLY A 86 -19.76 -0.33 -2.23
CA GLY A 86 -19.43 0.78 -3.12
C GLY A 86 -18.07 1.40 -2.87
N ALA A 87 -17.08 0.57 -2.50
CA ALA A 87 -15.71 0.99 -2.14
C ALA A 87 -15.68 2.07 -1.04
N GLY A 88 -16.67 2.08 -0.16
CA GLY A 88 -16.74 3.01 0.97
C GLY A 88 -17.01 4.47 0.59
N ALA A 89 -17.70 4.74 -0.53
CA ALA A 89 -17.92 6.10 -1.02
C ALA A 89 -18.60 7.01 0.01
N LEU A 90 -19.67 6.52 0.66
CA LEU A 90 -20.39 7.29 1.67
C LEU A 90 -19.54 7.50 2.94
N GLY A 91 -18.93 6.44 3.47
CA GLY A 91 -18.07 6.52 4.65
C GLY A 91 -16.87 7.44 4.45
N SER A 92 -16.24 7.38 3.27
CA SER A 92 -15.13 8.28 2.92
C SER A 92 -15.58 9.74 2.88
N ARG A 93 -16.76 10.03 2.28
CA ARG A 93 -17.30 11.39 2.26
C ARG A 93 -17.61 11.90 3.67
N ILE A 94 -18.21 11.07 4.51
CA ILE A 94 -18.53 11.39 5.92
C ILE A 94 -17.21 11.67 6.67
N GLY A 95 -16.23 10.77 6.59
CA GLY A 95 -14.95 10.90 7.28
C GLY A 95 -14.20 12.17 6.88
N MET A 96 -14.20 12.56 5.60
CA MET A 96 -13.57 13.79 5.13
C MET A 96 -14.27 15.05 5.68
N LEU A 97 -15.61 15.06 5.73
CA LEU A 97 -16.36 16.18 6.32
C LEU A 97 -16.14 16.27 7.84
N MET A 98 -16.18 15.15 8.56
CA MET A 98 -15.88 15.08 9.99
C MET A 98 -14.45 15.53 10.30
N GLY A 99 -13.49 15.26 9.39
CA GLY A 99 -12.10 15.68 9.50
C GLY A 99 -11.84 17.14 9.17
N GLY A 100 -12.87 17.91 8.76
CA GLY A 100 -12.78 19.35 8.59
C GLY A 100 -12.62 19.85 7.15
N LEU A 101 -12.83 19.01 6.12
CA LEU A 101 -12.92 19.51 4.75
C LEU A 101 -14.25 20.25 4.54
N PRO A 102 -14.24 21.39 3.81
CA PRO A 102 -15.47 22.07 3.43
C PRO A 102 -16.29 21.23 2.45
N VAL A 103 -17.60 21.46 2.40
CA VAL A 103 -18.53 20.75 1.51
C VAL A 103 -18.19 20.90 0.03
N SER A 104 -17.44 21.93 -0.33
CA SER A 104 -16.97 22.19 -1.69
C SER A 104 -15.90 21.23 -2.18
N VAL A 105 -15.22 20.50 -1.29
CA VAL A 105 -14.18 19.52 -1.68
C VAL A 105 -14.87 18.19 -2.02
N PRO A 106 -14.80 17.73 -3.27
CA PRO A 106 -15.35 16.44 -3.67
C PRO A 106 -14.53 15.27 -3.11
N VAL A 107 -15.19 14.11 -3.02
CA VAL A 107 -14.54 12.86 -2.64
C VAL A 107 -14.98 11.78 -3.61
N ASN A 108 -14.02 11.04 -4.17
CA ASN A 108 -14.27 9.83 -4.93
C ASN A 108 -13.57 8.63 -4.28
N VAL A 109 -13.91 7.43 -4.71
CA VAL A 109 -13.32 6.20 -4.18
C VAL A 109 -12.90 5.27 -5.30
N VAL A 110 -11.98 4.36 -4.99
CA VAL A 110 -11.51 3.36 -5.94
C VAL A 110 -11.29 2.02 -5.24
N ASN A 111 -11.63 0.95 -5.92
CA ASN A 111 -11.31 -0.42 -5.53
C ASN A 111 -10.41 -1.05 -6.60
N ARG A 112 -9.16 -1.32 -6.25
CA ARG A 112 -8.19 -2.16 -6.96
C ARG A 112 -7.59 -3.12 -5.95
N GLN A 113 -8.45 -3.89 -5.30
CA GLN A 113 -8.08 -4.85 -4.27
C GLN A 113 -7.05 -4.26 -3.28
N CYS A 114 -6.04 -5.02 -2.87
CA CYS A 114 -5.01 -4.59 -1.92
C CYS A 114 -4.20 -3.34 -2.36
N SER A 115 -4.28 -2.93 -3.63
CA SER A 115 -3.60 -1.74 -4.14
C SER A 115 -4.49 -0.50 -4.23
N SER A 116 -5.70 -0.53 -3.66
CA SER A 116 -6.68 0.56 -3.76
C SER A 116 -6.16 1.91 -3.27
N GLY A 117 -5.47 1.95 -2.13
CA GLY A 117 -4.89 3.20 -1.60
C GLY A 117 -3.81 3.77 -2.51
N LEU A 118 -2.99 2.91 -3.10
CA LEU A 118 -1.96 3.30 -4.05
C LEU A 118 -2.59 3.81 -5.37
N GLN A 119 -3.63 3.14 -5.86
CA GLN A 119 -4.41 3.59 -7.01
C GLN A 119 -5.06 4.95 -6.76
N ALA A 120 -5.59 5.18 -5.56
CA ALA A 120 -6.19 6.46 -5.17
C ALA A 120 -5.19 7.62 -5.29
N VAL A 121 -3.95 7.40 -4.82
CA VAL A 121 -2.88 8.38 -4.99
C VAL A 121 -2.54 8.60 -6.46
N ALA A 122 -2.46 7.54 -7.26
CA ALA A 122 -2.20 7.66 -8.70
C ALA A 122 -3.31 8.43 -9.43
N ASN A 123 -4.56 8.29 -9.02
CA ASN A 123 -5.68 9.06 -9.58
C ASN A 123 -5.51 10.55 -9.30
N ILE A 124 -5.14 10.94 -8.08
CA ILE A 124 -4.84 12.34 -7.73
C ILE A 124 -3.62 12.85 -8.52
N VAL A 125 -2.55 12.06 -8.63
CA VAL A 125 -1.39 12.41 -9.45
C VAL A 125 -1.80 12.65 -10.90
N ALA A 126 -2.62 11.79 -11.49
CA ALA A 126 -3.11 11.94 -12.85
C ALA A 126 -3.93 13.23 -13.02
N ALA A 127 -4.81 13.53 -12.06
CA ALA A 127 -5.60 14.76 -12.07
C ALA A 127 -4.72 16.02 -12.00
N ILE A 128 -3.65 16.01 -11.17
CA ILE A 128 -2.69 17.11 -11.08
C ILE A 128 -1.90 17.22 -12.39
N LYS A 129 -1.38 16.13 -12.92
CA LYS A 129 -0.62 16.13 -14.18
C LYS A 129 -1.46 16.64 -15.37
N SER A 130 -2.74 16.28 -15.41
CA SER A 130 -3.68 16.71 -16.45
C SER A 130 -4.17 18.15 -16.27
N GLY A 131 -3.81 18.82 -15.18
CA GLY A 131 -4.21 20.21 -14.92
C GLY A 131 -5.65 20.37 -14.42
N PHE A 132 -6.33 19.30 -14.01
CA PHE A 132 -7.66 19.40 -13.42
C PHE A 132 -7.65 19.98 -12.02
N ILE A 133 -6.61 19.69 -11.26
CA ILE A 133 -6.36 20.21 -9.90
C ILE A 133 -4.87 20.49 -9.71
N ASP A 134 -4.54 21.27 -8.70
CA ASP A 134 -3.17 21.53 -8.27
C ASP A 134 -2.83 20.89 -6.92
N VAL A 135 -3.84 20.62 -6.07
CA VAL A 135 -3.68 20.05 -4.73
C VAL A 135 -4.78 19.05 -4.48
N GLY A 136 -4.41 17.84 -4.04
CA GLY A 136 -5.36 16.80 -3.70
C GLY A 136 -4.84 15.83 -2.65
N ILE A 137 -5.73 15.02 -2.11
CA ILE A 137 -5.41 13.95 -1.14
C ILE A 137 -5.72 12.60 -1.78
N GLY A 138 -4.74 11.71 -1.79
CA GLY A 138 -4.93 10.30 -2.08
C GLY A 138 -4.64 9.46 -0.86
N GLY A 139 -5.34 8.34 -0.70
CA GLY A 139 -5.09 7.45 0.43
C GLY A 139 -6.01 6.25 0.46
N GLY A 140 -6.11 5.61 1.61
CA GLY A 140 -6.98 4.45 1.78
C GLY A 140 -7.33 4.21 3.23
N VAL A 141 -8.41 3.45 3.43
CA VAL A 141 -8.84 2.98 4.73
C VAL A 141 -9.39 1.57 4.61
N GLU A 142 -9.12 0.73 5.58
CA GLU A 142 -9.77 -0.56 5.68
C GLU A 142 -10.07 -0.90 7.15
N SER A 143 -11.23 -1.50 7.39
CA SER A 143 -11.55 -2.14 8.65
C SER A 143 -12.02 -3.55 8.39
N MET A 144 -11.11 -4.51 8.52
CA MET A 144 -11.44 -5.93 8.44
C MET A 144 -12.09 -6.44 9.74
N SER A 145 -12.17 -5.58 10.75
CA SER A 145 -12.98 -5.79 11.95
C SER A 145 -14.47 -5.61 11.68
N GLN A 146 -14.83 -4.54 10.98
CA GLN A 146 -16.22 -4.16 10.72
C GLN A 146 -16.77 -4.77 9.43
N PHE A 147 -15.90 -5.02 8.44
CA PHE A 147 -16.29 -5.57 7.14
C PHE A 147 -15.58 -6.90 6.88
N ASP A 148 -16.38 -7.93 6.57
CA ASP A 148 -15.88 -9.29 6.38
C ASP A 148 -15.62 -9.56 4.89
N MET A 149 -14.43 -10.03 4.57
CA MET A 149 -14.02 -10.39 3.21
C MET A 149 -14.94 -11.47 2.60
N MET A 150 -15.40 -12.43 3.40
CA MET A 150 -16.28 -13.51 2.92
C MET A 150 -17.68 -13.01 2.55
N ARG A 151 -18.11 -11.87 3.08
CA ARG A 151 -19.42 -11.28 2.76
C ARG A 151 -19.41 -10.40 1.51
N THR A 152 -18.24 -9.98 1.08
CA THR A 152 -18.09 -9.10 -0.09
C THR A 152 -18.23 -9.88 -1.39
N LEU A 153 -17.86 -11.16 -1.39
CA LEU A 153 -17.98 -12.08 -2.51
C LEU A 153 -19.23 -12.95 -2.30
N ASN A 154 -20.33 -12.65 -3.01
CA ASN A 154 -21.50 -13.54 -3.05
C ASN A 154 -21.54 -14.25 -4.41
N PRO A 155 -21.10 -15.53 -4.50
CA PRO A 155 -21.10 -16.28 -5.74
C PRO A 155 -22.50 -16.42 -6.38
N GLU A 156 -23.57 -16.39 -5.57
CA GLU A 156 -24.95 -16.51 -6.05
C GLU A 156 -25.40 -15.28 -6.88
N LYS A 157 -24.68 -14.16 -6.78
CA LYS A 157 -24.91 -12.94 -7.56
C LYS A 157 -24.03 -12.83 -8.80
N LEU A 158 -23.26 -13.85 -9.10
CA LEU A 158 -22.45 -13.94 -10.31
C LEU A 158 -23.20 -14.67 -11.42
N SER A 159 -22.86 -14.34 -12.67
CA SER A 159 -23.37 -15.08 -13.83
C SER A 159 -22.83 -16.52 -13.79
N GLU A 160 -23.67 -17.49 -14.12
CA GLU A 160 -23.28 -18.90 -14.26
C GLU A 160 -22.14 -19.09 -15.29
N LYS A 161 -22.05 -18.23 -16.28
CA LYS A 161 -20.97 -18.23 -17.28
C LYS A 161 -19.57 -18.04 -16.71
N VAL A 162 -19.45 -17.45 -15.49
CA VAL A 162 -18.16 -17.34 -14.80
C VAL A 162 -17.54 -18.71 -14.55
N PHE A 163 -18.39 -19.72 -14.31
CA PHE A 163 -17.93 -21.09 -14.03
C PHE A 163 -17.53 -21.85 -15.30
N GLU A 164 -17.94 -21.36 -16.47
CA GLU A 164 -17.56 -21.93 -17.78
C GLU A 164 -16.22 -21.35 -18.29
N ASP A 165 -15.89 -20.11 -17.92
CA ASP A 165 -14.62 -19.46 -18.27
C ASP A 165 -13.55 -19.75 -17.22
N GLU A 166 -12.41 -20.31 -17.63
CA GLU A 166 -11.33 -20.69 -16.73
C GLU A 166 -10.74 -19.49 -15.98
N GLN A 167 -10.46 -18.39 -16.70
CA GLN A 167 -9.84 -17.21 -16.10
C GLN A 167 -10.84 -16.47 -15.21
N GLY A 168 -12.11 -16.41 -15.59
CA GLY A 168 -13.18 -15.87 -14.75
C GLY A 168 -13.34 -16.66 -13.45
N ARG A 169 -13.37 -17.99 -13.53
CA ARG A 169 -13.42 -18.87 -12.36
C ARG A 169 -12.20 -18.72 -11.45
N ASN A 170 -11.01 -18.57 -12.03
CA ASN A 170 -9.77 -18.39 -11.28
C ASN A 170 -9.77 -17.10 -10.44
N CYS A 171 -10.54 -16.07 -10.80
CA CYS A 171 -10.73 -14.89 -9.96
C CYS A 171 -11.46 -15.19 -8.64
N LEU A 172 -12.11 -16.33 -8.51
CA LEU A 172 -12.81 -16.76 -7.28
C LEU A 172 -11.94 -17.60 -6.36
N ILE A 173 -10.72 -17.94 -6.75
CA ILE A 173 -9.79 -18.73 -5.92
C ILE A 173 -9.41 -17.91 -4.70
N PRO A 174 -9.58 -18.48 -3.47
CA PRO A 174 -9.13 -17.81 -2.24
C PRO A 174 -7.64 -17.47 -2.30
N MET A 175 -7.25 -16.28 -1.81
CA MET A 175 -5.86 -15.79 -1.86
C MET A 175 -4.83 -16.75 -1.25
N GLY A 176 -5.20 -17.49 -0.19
CA GLY A 176 -4.31 -18.51 0.39
C GLY A 176 -4.02 -19.68 -0.56
N LEU A 177 -4.98 -20.04 -1.42
CA LEU A 177 -4.77 -21.05 -2.46
C LEU A 177 -3.93 -20.52 -3.62
N THR A 178 -4.09 -19.23 -4.02
CA THR A 178 -3.19 -18.64 -5.01
C THR A 178 -1.75 -18.57 -4.49
N SER A 179 -1.55 -18.42 -3.16
CA SER A 179 -0.23 -18.51 -2.53
C SER A 179 0.38 -19.91 -2.67
N GLU A 180 -0.43 -20.97 -2.45
CA GLU A 180 0.01 -22.36 -2.66
C GLU A 180 0.33 -22.63 -4.13
N ASN A 181 -0.49 -22.13 -5.06
CA ASN A 181 -0.23 -22.25 -6.51
C ASN A 181 1.12 -21.63 -6.90
N VAL A 182 1.46 -20.46 -6.34
CA VAL A 182 2.79 -19.84 -6.56
C VAL A 182 3.89 -20.71 -5.97
N ALA A 183 3.71 -21.20 -4.75
CA ALA A 183 4.71 -22.05 -4.10
C ALA A 183 4.99 -23.33 -4.90
N GLU A 184 3.94 -24.03 -5.34
CA GLU A 184 4.02 -25.25 -6.13
C GLU A 184 4.65 -24.98 -7.50
N LYS A 185 4.08 -24.03 -8.26
CA LYS A 185 4.51 -23.74 -9.64
C LYS A 185 5.97 -23.30 -9.75
N TYR A 186 6.47 -22.56 -8.74
CA TYR A 186 7.82 -22.01 -8.78
C TYR A 186 8.78 -22.64 -7.78
N GLY A 187 8.38 -23.73 -7.13
CA GLY A 187 9.24 -24.48 -6.22
C GLY A 187 9.70 -23.67 -4.99
N ILE A 188 8.78 -22.90 -4.39
CA ILE A 188 9.09 -22.13 -3.18
C ILE A 188 8.84 -22.99 -1.95
N SER A 189 9.92 -23.41 -1.29
CA SER A 189 9.82 -24.28 -0.14
C SER A 189 9.23 -23.61 1.10
N ARG A 190 8.70 -24.41 2.03
CA ARG A 190 8.20 -23.96 3.32
C ARG A 190 9.28 -23.24 4.13
N GLU A 191 10.50 -23.74 4.13
CA GLU A 191 11.65 -23.19 4.86
C GLU A 191 11.99 -21.78 4.36
N ALA A 192 11.97 -21.59 3.03
CA ALA A 192 12.24 -20.28 2.44
C ALA A 192 11.15 -19.25 2.83
N GLN A 193 9.90 -19.68 2.93
CA GLN A 193 8.78 -18.85 3.36
C GLN A 193 8.90 -18.49 4.85
N ASP A 194 9.18 -19.45 5.72
CA ASP A 194 9.34 -19.24 7.14
C ASP A 194 10.58 -18.37 7.47
N GLN A 195 11.67 -18.53 6.70
CA GLN A 195 12.84 -17.68 6.83
C GLN A 195 12.53 -16.21 6.49
N LEU A 196 11.83 -15.95 5.40
CA LEU A 196 11.41 -14.58 5.04
C LEU A 196 10.48 -14.00 6.11
N ALA A 197 9.53 -14.78 6.61
CA ALA A 197 8.63 -14.35 7.66
C ALA A 197 9.38 -13.93 8.93
N LYS A 198 10.35 -14.72 9.35
CA LYS A 198 11.22 -14.42 10.50
C LYS A 198 12.00 -13.13 10.26
N GLU A 199 12.65 -12.97 9.12
CA GLU A 199 13.42 -11.78 8.77
C GLU A 199 12.53 -10.51 8.75
N SER A 200 11.30 -10.61 8.26
CA SER A 200 10.32 -9.52 8.25
C SER A 200 9.94 -9.08 9.68
N HIS A 201 9.65 -10.04 10.56
CA HIS A 201 9.36 -9.74 11.97
C HIS A 201 10.56 -9.06 12.66
N ASP A 202 11.78 -9.56 12.46
CA ASP A 202 13.00 -8.98 13.07
C ASP A 202 13.21 -7.54 12.65
N LYS A 203 13.11 -7.26 11.34
CA LYS A 203 13.26 -5.90 10.79
C LYS A 203 12.21 -4.96 11.39
N CYS A 204 10.94 -5.39 11.47
CA CYS A 204 9.88 -4.57 12.00
C CYS A 204 10.04 -4.29 13.50
N VAL A 205 10.36 -5.30 14.31
CA VAL A 205 10.64 -5.13 15.73
C VAL A 205 11.77 -4.15 15.95
N LYS A 206 12.87 -4.31 15.23
CA LYS A 206 14.02 -3.39 15.29
C LYS A 206 13.62 -1.96 14.91
N ALA A 207 12.85 -1.78 13.84
CA ALA A 207 12.38 -0.46 13.41
C ALA A 207 11.47 0.19 14.45
N GLN A 208 10.58 -0.59 15.09
CA GLN A 208 9.74 -0.12 16.19
C GLN A 208 10.56 0.29 17.42
N GLU A 209 11.54 -0.52 17.83
CA GLU A 209 12.43 -0.22 18.97
C GLU A 209 13.26 1.05 18.72
N GLN A 210 13.66 1.29 17.47
CA GLN A 210 14.37 2.50 17.04
C GLN A 210 13.44 3.71 16.81
N GLY A 211 12.12 3.54 16.93
CA GLY A 211 11.15 4.62 16.74
C GLY A 211 11.02 5.12 15.30
N LEU A 212 11.41 4.32 14.27
CA LEU A 212 11.44 4.73 12.87
C LEU A 212 10.06 4.98 12.25
N PHE A 213 8.97 4.62 12.94
CA PHE A 213 7.59 4.84 12.49
C PHE A 213 6.94 6.06 13.15
N LYS A 214 7.59 6.72 14.13
CA LYS A 214 6.99 7.82 14.90
C LYS A 214 6.57 9.04 14.08
N GLU A 215 7.27 9.33 12.99
CA GLU A 215 6.95 10.48 12.14
C GLU A 215 5.74 10.24 11.21
N GLU A 216 5.40 8.99 10.97
CA GLU A 216 4.34 8.59 10.04
C GLU A 216 3.07 8.15 10.78
N ILE A 217 3.16 7.53 11.97
CA ILE A 217 2.02 7.08 12.76
C ILE A 217 1.43 8.25 13.55
N VAL A 218 0.13 8.48 13.36
CA VAL A 218 -0.66 9.41 14.15
C VAL A 218 -1.27 8.65 15.32
N PRO A 219 -0.94 9.00 16.58
CA PRO A 219 -1.61 8.42 17.74
C PRO A 219 -3.10 8.79 17.75
N LEU A 220 -3.97 7.80 17.89
CA LEU A 220 -5.41 8.01 17.97
C LEU A 220 -5.94 7.58 19.33
N ASN A 221 -6.74 8.44 19.96
CA ASN A 221 -7.51 8.08 21.14
C ASN A 221 -8.84 7.45 20.69
N VAL A 222 -9.06 6.20 21.05
CA VAL A 222 -10.22 5.41 20.60
C VAL A 222 -10.85 4.67 21.76
N LYS A 223 -12.13 4.34 21.62
CA LYS A 223 -12.86 3.50 22.57
C LYS A 223 -12.84 2.06 22.10
N VAL A 224 -12.52 1.16 23.02
CA VAL A 224 -12.57 -0.29 22.80
C VAL A 224 -13.43 -0.95 23.85
N LYS A 225 -14.18 -1.98 23.46
CA LYS A 225 -14.94 -2.82 24.41
C LYS A 225 -14.08 -3.99 24.85
N ASP A 226 -14.04 -4.23 26.15
CA ASP A 226 -13.43 -5.44 26.70
C ASP A 226 -14.37 -6.67 26.57
N ALA A 227 -13.96 -7.81 27.11
CA ALA A 227 -14.74 -9.06 27.03
C ALA A 227 -16.11 -8.96 27.72
N ASP A 228 -16.26 -8.08 28.70
CA ASP A 228 -17.48 -7.85 29.44
C ASP A 228 -18.35 -6.74 28.82
N GLY A 229 -17.92 -6.18 27.68
CA GLY A 229 -18.63 -5.12 26.96
C GLY A 229 -18.41 -3.72 27.54
N VAL A 230 -17.51 -3.55 28.51
CA VAL A 230 -17.19 -2.26 29.11
C VAL A 230 -16.28 -1.46 28.17
N GLU A 231 -16.69 -0.22 27.87
CA GLU A 231 -15.87 0.69 27.04
C GLU A 231 -14.69 1.25 27.83
N LYS A 232 -13.52 1.25 27.20
CA LYS A 232 -12.28 1.85 27.71
C LYS A 232 -11.66 2.74 26.65
N GLU A 233 -11.17 3.90 27.03
CA GLU A 233 -10.37 4.75 26.16
C GLU A 233 -8.93 4.28 26.16
N ILE A 234 -8.35 4.11 24.97
CA ILE A 234 -6.96 3.76 24.76
C ILE A 234 -6.33 4.64 23.70
N ILE A 235 -5.01 4.85 23.80
CA ILE A 235 -4.24 5.47 22.72
C ILE A 235 -3.61 4.37 21.88
N VAL A 236 -3.88 4.40 20.58
CA VAL A 236 -3.30 3.48 19.60
C VAL A 236 -2.25 4.25 18.79
N ASP A 237 -0.99 4.02 19.10
CA ASP A 237 0.17 4.74 18.54
C ASP A 237 1.23 3.82 17.93
N ARG A 238 0.97 2.50 17.90
CA ARG A 238 1.93 1.48 17.48
C ARG A 238 1.26 0.34 16.73
N ASP A 239 1.94 -0.15 15.67
CA ASP A 239 1.55 -1.38 14.98
C ASP A 239 1.66 -2.59 15.89
N ASP A 240 0.65 -3.46 15.90
CA ASP A 240 0.55 -4.60 16.83
C ASP A 240 0.95 -5.95 16.22
N GLY A 241 1.35 -5.96 14.94
CA GLY A 241 1.60 -7.20 14.21
C GLY A 241 2.97 -7.83 14.43
N ALA A 242 3.99 -7.05 14.78
CA ALA A 242 5.36 -7.52 14.91
C ALA A 242 5.56 -8.38 16.18
N ARG A 243 6.24 -9.52 16.03
CA ARG A 243 6.45 -10.47 17.14
C ARG A 243 7.94 -10.73 17.36
N LYS A 244 8.48 -10.23 18.47
CA LYS A 244 9.89 -10.37 18.84
C LYS A 244 10.32 -11.84 19.06
N ALA A 245 9.41 -12.70 19.49
CA ALA A 245 9.70 -14.11 19.79
C ALA A 245 9.57 -15.04 18.57
N THR A 246 9.40 -14.52 17.35
CA THR A 246 9.29 -15.33 16.14
C THR A 246 10.62 -16.00 15.82
N THR A 247 10.62 -17.33 15.70
CA THR A 247 11.77 -18.14 15.27
C THR A 247 11.36 -19.08 14.13
N VAL A 248 12.29 -19.43 13.25
CA VAL A 248 12.03 -20.42 12.19
C VAL A 248 11.52 -21.74 12.77
N ALA A 249 12.10 -22.19 13.89
CA ALA A 249 11.69 -23.42 14.56
C ALA A 249 10.22 -23.38 15.08
N ASN A 250 9.75 -22.20 15.50
CA ASN A 250 8.34 -22.05 15.90
C ASN A 250 7.42 -21.94 14.70
N LEU A 251 7.83 -21.28 13.64
CA LEU A 251 7.08 -21.20 12.38
C LEU A 251 6.92 -22.60 11.75
N ALA A 252 7.98 -23.39 11.72
CA ALA A 252 7.97 -24.75 11.16
C ALA A 252 6.95 -25.69 11.81
N LYS A 253 6.56 -25.44 13.08
CA LYS A 253 5.54 -26.22 13.79
C LYS A 253 4.09 -25.89 13.38
N LEU A 254 3.89 -24.78 12.68
CA LEU A 254 2.54 -24.36 12.28
C LEU A 254 2.02 -25.27 11.16
N LYS A 255 0.75 -25.63 11.27
CA LYS A 255 0.07 -26.39 10.22
C LYS A 255 -0.24 -25.51 9.02
N PRO A 256 -0.22 -26.07 7.80
CA PRO A 256 -0.76 -25.37 6.62
C PRO A 256 -2.18 -24.89 6.87
N ALA A 257 -2.50 -23.69 6.37
CA ALA A 257 -3.78 -23.04 6.65
C ALA A 257 -4.83 -23.25 5.55
N PHE A 258 -4.40 -23.50 4.31
CA PHE A 258 -5.29 -23.48 3.15
C PHE A 258 -5.36 -24.82 2.40
N GLN A 259 -4.35 -25.65 2.50
CA GLN A 259 -4.27 -26.94 1.84
C GLN A 259 -3.60 -27.97 2.77
N ALA A 260 -4.08 -29.21 2.79
CA ALA A 260 -3.64 -30.23 3.76
C ALA A 260 -2.12 -30.47 3.77
N ASN A 261 -1.47 -30.48 2.61
CA ASN A 261 -0.03 -30.65 2.45
C ASN A 261 0.62 -29.35 1.92
N GLY A 262 0.02 -28.21 2.20
CA GLY A 262 0.49 -26.90 1.73
C GLY A 262 1.68 -26.39 2.51
N THR A 263 2.16 -25.23 2.07
CA THR A 263 3.31 -24.55 2.63
C THR A 263 2.95 -23.21 3.30
N THR A 264 1.78 -22.68 2.96
CA THR A 264 1.28 -21.41 3.49
C THR A 264 0.61 -21.60 4.85
N THR A 265 1.09 -20.87 5.85
CA THR A 265 0.60 -20.96 7.25
C THR A 265 0.18 -19.58 7.76
N ALA A 266 -0.47 -19.55 8.91
CA ALA A 266 -0.76 -18.29 9.60
C ALA A 266 0.50 -17.51 10.04
N GLY A 267 1.67 -18.15 10.05
CA GLY A 267 2.94 -17.53 10.44
C GLY A 267 3.74 -16.93 9.28
N ASN A 268 3.45 -17.36 8.04
CA ASN A 268 4.08 -16.88 6.82
C ASN A 268 3.08 -16.22 5.84
N SER A 269 1.91 -15.82 6.39
CA SER A 269 0.87 -15.03 5.74
C SER A 269 0.68 -13.69 6.45
N SER A 270 0.22 -12.67 5.73
CA SER A 270 -0.08 -11.37 6.32
C SER A 270 -1.27 -11.44 7.28
N GLN A 271 -1.27 -10.56 8.27
CA GLN A 271 -2.36 -10.36 9.19
C GLN A 271 -3.51 -9.61 8.51
N VAL A 272 -4.75 -9.98 8.77
CA VAL A 272 -5.93 -9.14 8.50
C VAL A 272 -5.94 -7.98 9.51
N SER A 273 -6.14 -6.75 9.03
CA SER A 273 -5.85 -5.56 9.83
C SER A 273 -6.85 -4.43 9.61
N ASP A 274 -6.84 -3.48 10.54
CA ASP A 274 -7.55 -2.21 10.48
C ASP A 274 -6.54 -1.07 10.42
N GLY A 275 -6.83 -0.02 9.63
CA GLY A 275 -5.98 1.16 9.52
C GLY A 275 -6.37 2.11 8.40
N ALA A 276 -5.72 3.26 8.36
CA ALA A 276 -5.89 4.28 7.31
C ALA A 276 -4.57 4.99 7.00
N ALA A 277 -4.46 5.50 5.78
CA ALA A 277 -3.33 6.32 5.35
C ALA A 277 -3.77 7.44 4.40
N LEU A 278 -3.20 8.63 4.52
CA LEU A 278 -3.45 9.78 3.67
C LEU A 278 -2.15 10.43 3.21
N VAL A 279 -2.15 10.87 1.95
CA VAL A 279 -1.03 11.55 1.31
C VAL A 279 -1.53 12.86 0.70
N LEU A 280 -0.92 13.97 1.08
CA LEU A 280 -1.15 15.26 0.45
C LEU A 280 -0.21 15.39 -0.76
N LEU A 281 -0.80 15.61 -1.91
CA LEU A 281 -0.13 15.74 -3.20
C LEU A 281 -0.38 17.15 -3.75
N ALA A 282 0.63 17.72 -4.38
CA ALA A 282 0.49 19.01 -5.04
C ALA A 282 1.36 19.08 -6.30
N ARG A 283 0.99 19.96 -7.24
CA ARG A 283 1.92 20.47 -8.23
C ARG A 283 3.04 21.21 -7.51
N ARG A 284 4.29 21.07 -7.93
CA ARG A 284 5.45 21.70 -7.27
C ARG A 284 5.26 23.21 -7.11
N SER A 285 4.87 23.91 -8.17
CA SER A 285 4.62 25.36 -8.12
C SER A 285 3.53 25.77 -7.13
N ALA A 286 2.49 24.93 -6.99
CA ALA A 286 1.44 25.13 -5.98
C ALA A 286 1.95 24.85 -4.56
N ALA A 287 2.73 23.80 -4.36
CA ALA A 287 3.34 23.48 -3.07
C ALA A 287 4.25 24.61 -2.59
N GLU A 288 5.11 25.13 -3.47
CA GLU A 288 6.01 26.27 -3.18
C GLU A 288 5.21 27.53 -2.83
N LYS A 289 4.19 27.88 -3.63
CA LYS A 289 3.30 29.04 -3.38
C LYS A 289 2.56 28.91 -2.04
N LEU A 290 2.15 27.70 -1.65
CA LEU A 290 1.48 27.42 -0.39
C LEU A 290 2.46 27.16 0.77
N ARG A 291 3.75 27.20 0.51
CA ARG A 291 4.83 26.91 1.49
C ARG A 291 4.67 25.55 2.14
N LEU A 292 4.22 24.54 1.36
CA LEU A 292 4.14 23.17 1.82
C LEU A 292 5.51 22.49 1.77
N PRO A 293 5.82 21.59 2.70
CA PRO A 293 7.04 20.81 2.62
C PRO A 293 7.00 19.92 1.38
N ILE A 294 8.14 19.72 0.72
CA ILE A 294 8.30 18.75 -0.37
C ILE A 294 9.11 17.58 0.14
N LEU A 295 8.44 16.48 0.40
CA LEU A 295 9.06 15.26 0.95
C LEU A 295 9.67 14.39 -0.15
N ALA A 296 9.01 14.35 -1.32
CA ALA A 296 9.41 13.52 -2.44
C ALA A 296 8.72 13.96 -3.73
N ARG A 297 9.26 13.54 -4.88
CA ARG A 297 8.65 13.70 -6.21
C ARG A 297 8.06 12.37 -6.66
N PHE A 298 6.87 12.41 -7.22
CA PHE A 298 6.28 11.27 -7.92
C PHE A 298 6.91 11.14 -9.32
N VAL A 299 7.38 9.96 -9.68
CA VAL A 299 8.06 9.73 -10.97
C VAL A 299 7.19 8.96 -11.95
N ALA A 300 6.82 7.73 -11.63
CA ALA A 300 6.09 6.85 -12.53
C ALA A 300 5.09 5.95 -11.80
N PHE A 301 4.14 5.41 -12.54
CA PHE A 301 3.11 4.51 -12.08
C PHE A 301 2.70 3.57 -13.20
N THR A 302 2.62 2.29 -12.92
CA THR A 302 2.11 1.30 -13.87
C THR A 302 1.24 0.26 -13.20
N VAL A 303 0.37 -0.35 -13.98
CA VAL A 303 -0.48 -1.47 -13.59
C VAL A 303 -0.35 -2.55 -14.65
N VAL A 304 -0.12 -3.78 -14.24
CA VAL A 304 0.03 -4.93 -15.15
C VAL A 304 -0.85 -6.08 -14.67
N GLY A 305 -1.73 -6.57 -15.51
CA GLY A 305 -2.53 -7.76 -15.22
C GLY A 305 -1.68 -9.03 -15.26
N VAL A 306 -1.98 -9.97 -14.35
CA VAL A 306 -1.36 -11.29 -14.27
C VAL A 306 -2.44 -12.38 -14.16
N PRO A 307 -2.12 -13.66 -14.40
CA PRO A 307 -3.08 -14.74 -14.24
C PRO A 307 -3.63 -14.80 -12.80
N PRO A 308 -4.97 -14.86 -12.61
CA PRO A 308 -5.59 -14.76 -11.29
C PRO A 308 -5.19 -15.88 -10.33
N ASP A 309 -5.00 -17.10 -10.84
CA ASP A 309 -4.61 -18.29 -10.07
C ASP A 309 -3.25 -18.18 -9.38
N ILE A 310 -2.40 -17.29 -9.89
CA ILE A 310 -1.05 -17.01 -9.37
C ILE A 310 -0.80 -15.51 -9.19
N MET A 311 -1.82 -14.75 -8.85
CA MET A 311 -1.77 -13.27 -8.76
C MET A 311 -0.57 -12.72 -7.99
N GLY A 312 -0.01 -13.48 -7.06
CA GLY A 312 1.16 -13.11 -6.25
C GLY A 312 2.44 -12.84 -7.06
N ILE A 313 2.51 -13.22 -8.35
CA ILE A 313 3.66 -12.91 -9.20
C ILE A 313 3.67 -11.46 -9.72
N GLY A 314 2.59 -10.74 -9.49
CA GLY A 314 2.40 -9.38 -10.00
C GLY A 314 3.61 -8.48 -9.86
N PRO A 315 4.26 -8.35 -8.69
CA PRO A 315 5.47 -7.54 -8.52
C PRO A 315 6.62 -7.90 -9.46
N ALA A 316 6.79 -9.18 -9.76
CA ALA A 316 7.85 -9.63 -10.67
C ALA A 316 7.65 -9.18 -12.13
N VAL A 317 6.42 -8.80 -12.49
CA VAL A 317 6.07 -8.31 -13.83
C VAL A 317 6.06 -6.79 -13.88
N ALA A 318 5.53 -6.15 -12.85
CA ALA A 318 5.34 -4.71 -12.88
C ALA A 318 6.57 -3.91 -12.47
N ILE A 319 7.47 -4.43 -11.63
CA ILE A 319 8.73 -3.76 -11.33
C ILE A 319 9.54 -3.49 -12.60
N PRO A 320 9.79 -4.47 -13.49
CA PRO A 320 10.42 -4.19 -14.77
C PRO A 320 9.67 -3.16 -15.62
N ALA A 321 8.33 -3.28 -15.70
CA ALA A 321 7.53 -2.39 -16.53
C ALA A 321 7.57 -0.91 -16.10
N VAL A 322 7.57 -0.63 -14.79
CA VAL A 322 7.67 0.76 -14.34
C VAL A 322 9.10 1.29 -14.44
N LEU A 323 10.10 0.45 -14.24
CA LEU A 323 11.49 0.84 -14.45
C LEU A 323 11.73 1.23 -15.92
N GLU A 324 11.19 0.44 -16.86
CA GLU A 324 11.20 0.78 -18.29
C GLU A 324 10.49 2.13 -18.53
N GLN A 325 9.28 2.31 -17.98
CA GLN A 325 8.52 3.57 -18.11
C GLN A 325 9.27 4.78 -17.52
N ALA A 326 10.03 4.57 -16.45
CA ALA A 326 10.81 5.61 -15.78
C ALA A 326 12.20 5.80 -16.39
N ASN A 327 12.60 4.97 -17.35
CA ASN A 327 13.96 4.89 -17.89
C ASN A 327 15.02 4.67 -16.79
N LEU A 328 14.74 3.73 -15.89
CA LEU A 328 15.59 3.35 -14.76
C LEU A 328 15.92 1.85 -14.81
N SER A 329 16.99 1.48 -14.13
CA SER A 329 17.42 0.10 -13.90
C SER A 329 17.17 -0.34 -12.45
N MET A 330 17.29 -1.63 -12.17
CA MET A 330 17.24 -2.18 -10.81
C MET A 330 18.30 -1.58 -9.88
N ASP A 331 19.46 -1.23 -10.42
CA ASP A 331 20.60 -0.68 -9.66
C ASP A 331 20.32 0.76 -9.20
N ASP A 332 19.51 1.51 -9.95
CA ASP A 332 19.13 2.88 -9.60
C ASP A 332 18.16 2.94 -8.39
N ILE A 333 17.68 1.79 -7.93
CA ILE A 333 16.72 1.70 -6.83
C ILE A 333 17.42 1.43 -5.51
N ASP A 334 17.22 2.29 -4.54
CA ASP A 334 17.78 2.16 -3.19
C ASP A 334 16.92 1.27 -2.28
N ILE A 335 15.59 1.29 -2.45
CA ILE A 335 14.64 0.58 -1.59
C ILE A 335 13.51 -0.01 -2.41
N PHE A 336 13.18 -1.27 -2.13
CA PHE A 336 11.99 -1.97 -2.61
C PHE A 336 11.05 -2.21 -1.43
N GLU A 337 9.89 -1.57 -1.44
CA GLU A 337 8.79 -1.81 -0.51
C GLU A 337 7.81 -2.80 -1.15
N LEU A 338 8.07 -4.08 -0.99
CA LEU A 338 7.25 -5.17 -1.52
C LEU A 338 6.21 -5.57 -0.48
N ASN A 339 4.92 -5.62 -0.89
CA ASN A 339 3.88 -6.15 -0.02
C ASN A 339 4.10 -7.65 0.21
N GLU A 340 4.17 -8.04 1.47
CA GLU A 340 4.39 -9.42 1.91
C GLU A 340 3.03 -10.06 2.28
N ALA A 341 2.05 -10.09 1.34
CA ALA A 341 0.76 -10.71 1.61
C ALA A 341 0.92 -12.19 1.98
N PHE A 342 1.79 -12.88 1.26
CA PHE A 342 2.22 -14.25 1.54
C PHE A 342 3.73 -14.37 1.29
N ALA A 343 4.42 -15.13 2.14
CA ALA A 343 5.84 -15.31 1.97
C ALA A 343 6.21 -16.05 0.67
N SER A 344 5.35 -16.94 0.16
CA SER A 344 5.57 -17.65 -1.11
C SER A 344 5.78 -16.66 -2.27
N GLN A 345 4.86 -15.69 -2.40
CA GLN A 345 4.90 -14.69 -3.44
C GLN A 345 6.07 -13.72 -3.29
N ALA A 346 6.35 -13.30 -2.04
CA ALA A 346 7.46 -12.38 -1.79
C ALA A 346 8.81 -13.04 -2.11
N VAL A 347 9.03 -14.29 -1.67
CA VAL A 347 10.23 -15.07 -2.00
C VAL A 347 10.39 -15.23 -3.51
N TYR A 348 9.29 -15.56 -4.23
CA TYR A 348 9.33 -15.67 -5.69
C TYR A 348 9.78 -14.35 -6.34
N CYS A 349 9.12 -13.24 -6.00
CA CYS A 349 9.41 -11.94 -6.61
C CYS A 349 10.85 -11.50 -6.33
N VAL A 350 11.33 -11.67 -5.09
CA VAL A 350 12.71 -11.33 -4.70
C VAL A 350 13.73 -12.15 -5.49
N LYS A 351 13.53 -13.48 -5.59
CA LYS A 351 14.39 -14.36 -6.37
C LYS A 351 14.36 -14.04 -7.86
N LYS A 352 13.15 -13.85 -8.43
CA LYS A 352 12.97 -13.58 -9.87
C LYS A 352 13.63 -12.29 -10.31
N LEU A 353 13.62 -11.26 -9.46
CA LEU A 353 14.17 -9.94 -9.75
C LEU A 353 15.58 -9.72 -9.19
N ASN A 354 16.14 -10.71 -8.49
CA ASN A 354 17.43 -10.60 -7.80
C ASN A 354 17.51 -9.37 -6.87
N ILE A 355 16.43 -9.08 -6.13
CA ILE A 355 16.39 -7.94 -5.21
C ILE A 355 17.36 -8.19 -4.04
N PRO A 356 18.34 -7.30 -3.81
CA PRO A 356 19.24 -7.42 -2.66
C PRO A 356 18.46 -7.34 -1.33
N LYS A 357 18.80 -8.21 -0.37
CA LYS A 357 18.08 -8.30 0.92
C LYS A 357 18.09 -6.99 1.72
N GLU A 358 19.17 -6.23 1.64
CA GLU A 358 19.34 -4.94 2.29
C GLU A 358 18.45 -3.84 1.68
N LYS A 359 18.08 -3.97 0.41
CA LYS A 359 17.17 -3.05 -0.28
C LYS A 359 15.70 -3.41 -0.08
N LEU A 360 15.40 -4.67 0.32
CA LEU A 360 14.03 -5.15 0.50
C LEU A 360 13.47 -4.78 1.86
N ASN A 361 12.37 -4.02 1.89
CA ASN A 361 11.61 -3.71 3.11
C ASN A 361 12.53 -3.42 4.31
N PRO A 362 13.37 -2.38 4.28
CA PRO A 362 14.44 -2.19 5.28
C PRO A 362 13.92 -1.95 6.70
N LYS A 363 12.70 -1.42 6.84
CA LYS A 363 12.01 -1.28 8.14
C LYS A 363 11.20 -2.52 8.52
N GLY A 364 11.20 -3.56 7.68
CA GLY A 364 10.26 -4.69 7.76
C GLY A 364 8.83 -4.22 7.47
N LYS A 365 8.13 -5.07 6.77
CA LYS A 365 6.67 -5.10 6.84
C LYS A 365 6.42 -6.45 7.46
N PRO A 366 6.10 -6.52 8.74
CA PRO A 366 5.71 -7.82 9.24
C PRO A 366 4.62 -8.32 8.30
N LEU A 367 4.57 -9.61 8.03
CA LEU A 367 3.49 -10.31 7.32
C LEU A 367 2.13 -9.98 7.96
N THR A 368 1.90 -8.73 8.29
CA THR A 368 0.94 -8.25 9.28
C THR A 368 -0.07 -7.30 8.70
N SER A 369 0.03 -6.88 7.44
CA SER A 369 -0.97 -5.95 6.94
C SER A 369 -1.24 -6.13 5.45
N CYS A 370 -2.31 -6.83 5.14
CA CYS A 370 -3.02 -6.70 3.88
C CYS A 370 -4.08 -5.61 4.07
N THR A 371 -3.72 -4.36 3.86
CA THR A 371 -4.63 -3.21 3.97
C THR A 371 -4.37 -2.24 2.83
N PRO A 372 -5.40 -1.51 2.34
CA PRO A 372 -5.25 -0.47 1.32
C PRO A 372 -4.27 0.64 1.66
N ASP A 373 -3.87 0.73 2.93
CA ASP A 373 -2.86 1.65 3.45
C ASP A 373 -1.41 1.18 3.28
N SER A 374 -1.17 0.08 2.56
CA SER A 374 0.17 -0.38 2.15
C SER A 374 1.03 0.73 1.50
N PHE A 375 0.48 1.93 1.43
CA PHE A 375 0.99 3.10 0.75
C PHE A 375 2.11 3.84 1.49
N LEU A 376 2.19 3.79 2.82
CA LEU A 376 2.88 4.84 3.56
C LEU A 376 4.23 4.49 4.16
N MET A 377 5.10 3.80 3.44
CA MET A 377 6.51 3.77 3.84
C MET A 377 7.35 4.61 2.88
N LEU A 378 7.54 5.88 3.23
CA LEU A 378 8.44 6.78 2.53
C LEU A 378 9.89 6.48 2.92
N GLY A 379 10.52 5.56 2.18
CA GLY A 379 11.97 5.39 2.20
C GLY A 379 12.67 6.39 1.28
N ARG A 380 13.98 6.54 1.43
CA ARG A 380 14.82 7.30 0.49
C ARG A 380 14.81 6.58 -0.87
N GLY A 381 14.25 7.16 -1.90
CA GLY A 381 14.24 6.65 -3.27
C GLY A 381 13.85 5.16 -3.39
N GLY A 382 12.58 4.82 -3.62
CA GLY A 382 12.15 3.44 -3.59
C GLY A 382 10.93 3.11 -4.45
N ILE A 383 10.78 1.84 -4.71
CA ILE A 383 9.68 1.20 -5.41
C ILE A 383 8.73 0.59 -4.38
N LYS A 384 7.43 0.83 -4.54
CA LYS A 384 6.39 0.16 -3.77
C LYS A 384 5.51 -0.71 -4.65
N CYS A 385 5.22 -1.90 -4.21
CA CYS A 385 4.50 -2.89 -4.98
C CYS A 385 3.45 -3.63 -4.14
N CYS A 386 2.22 -3.74 -4.64
CA CYS A 386 1.13 -4.50 -4.04
C CYS A 386 0.77 -5.71 -4.89
N ASN A 387 0.18 -6.75 -4.30
CA ASN A 387 -0.34 -7.90 -5.01
C ASN A 387 -1.64 -7.53 -5.74
N GLU A 388 -1.95 -8.23 -6.81
CA GLU A 388 -3.10 -8.02 -7.68
C GLU A 388 -3.04 -6.68 -8.43
N ASP A 389 -3.02 -6.69 -9.75
CA ASP A 389 -2.93 -5.51 -10.62
C ASP A 389 -1.87 -4.51 -10.11
N VAL A 390 -0.64 -4.85 -10.29
CA VAL A 390 0.51 -4.26 -9.59
C VAL A 390 0.71 -2.80 -9.90
N VAL A 391 0.84 -2.04 -8.87
CA VAL A 391 1.04 -0.59 -8.88
C VAL A 391 2.40 -0.24 -8.30
N LEU A 392 3.16 0.58 -8.98
CA LEU A 392 4.51 0.92 -8.59
C LEU A 392 4.77 2.43 -8.58
N PHE A 393 5.38 2.94 -7.51
CA PHE A 393 5.89 4.30 -7.43
C PHE A 393 7.40 4.33 -7.36
N TYR A 394 8.00 5.29 -8.02
CA TYR A 394 9.33 5.75 -7.71
C TYR A 394 9.27 7.12 -7.03
N ILE A 395 9.93 7.27 -5.90
CA ILE A 395 10.01 8.50 -5.14
C ILE A 395 11.48 8.89 -5.03
N ASN A 396 11.89 10.02 -5.61
CA ASN A 396 13.25 10.54 -5.48
C ASN A 396 13.32 11.57 -4.35
N LYS A 397 14.02 11.22 -3.26
CA LYS A 397 14.19 12.06 -2.08
C LYS A 397 15.43 12.99 -2.17
N ARG A 398 16.29 12.85 -3.18
CA ARG A 398 17.55 13.63 -3.28
C ARG A 398 17.33 15.15 -3.42
N GLU A 399 16.14 15.59 -3.83
CA GLU A 399 15.82 17.01 -3.98
C GLU A 399 15.36 17.69 -2.67
N ALA A 400 14.91 16.93 -1.67
CA ALA A 400 14.44 17.49 -0.40
C ALA A 400 15.57 17.97 0.53
N ILE A 401 16.82 17.58 0.28
CA ILE A 401 17.96 17.87 1.18
C ILE A 401 18.56 19.26 0.90
N ASN A 402 18.38 19.82 -0.30
CA ASN A 402 19.01 21.09 -0.67
C ASN A 402 18.28 22.35 -0.16
N HIS A 403 17.08 22.22 0.43
CA HIS A 403 16.33 23.36 0.99
C HIS A 403 16.49 23.55 2.50
N PHE A 404 17.15 22.62 3.22
CA PHE A 404 17.37 22.72 4.67
C PHE A 404 18.80 23.09 5.06
N GLN A 405 19.69 23.41 4.10
CA GLN A 405 21.07 23.86 4.38
C GLN A 405 21.32 25.34 4.10
N SER A 406 20.30 26.12 3.84
CA SER A 406 20.44 27.58 3.75
C SER A 406 19.44 28.23 4.70
N ASP A 407 19.75 28.23 5.98
CA ASP A 407 19.45 29.26 6.98
C ASP A 407 20.36 29.03 8.19
#